data_43e13d559ab61216bccd7224fbbf46b7
#
_entry.id   43e13d559ab61216bccd7224fbbf46b7
#
_cell.length_a   1.000
_cell.length_b   1.000
_cell.length_c   1.000
_cell.angle_alpha   90.00
_cell.angle_beta   90.00
_cell.angle_gamma   90.00
#
_symmetry.space_group_name_H-M   'P 1'
#
loop_
_entity.id
_entity.type
_entity.pdbx_description
1 polymer ?
#
loop_
_entity_poly.entity_id
_entity_poly.type
_entity_poly.pdbx_seq_one_letter_code
_entity_poly.pdbx_strand_id
1 'polypeptide(L)'
;MNYEFEQLRTLAEERLPDAFAPEGGAAFALALDGFALRFASVPGEPALAIVRARVVDLADVPRAGDFAKAALAANFFWGGTRGATLSVGADGALYATERRPLDELADADGLARCLDDFSGIVADWRERSALYE
;
A
#
# COMPACT_ATOMS: atom_id res chain seq x y z
N MET A 1 -20.23 -8.04 -9.57
CA MET A 1 -18.94 -7.68 -10.18
C MET A 1 -18.74 -6.18 -10.08
N ASN A 2 -17.58 -5.74 -9.67
CA ASN A 2 -17.26 -4.32 -9.57
C ASN A 2 -16.63 -3.85 -10.87
N TYR A 3 -17.40 -3.13 -11.69
CA TYR A 3 -16.96 -2.63 -12.99
C TYR A 3 -15.78 -1.66 -12.86
N GLU A 4 -15.82 -0.78 -11.87
CA GLU A 4 -14.76 0.21 -11.65
C GLU A 4 -13.45 -0.45 -11.24
N PHE A 5 -13.51 -1.50 -10.44
CA PHE A 5 -12.30 -2.26 -10.07
C PHE A 5 -11.72 -2.99 -11.28
N GLU A 6 -12.56 -3.53 -12.16
CA GLU A 6 -12.09 -4.19 -13.38
C GLU A 6 -11.45 -3.18 -14.34
N GLN A 7 -11.93 -1.94 -14.38
CA GLN A 7 -11.28 -0.87 -15.14
C GLN A 7 -9.88 -0.57 -14.58
N LEU A 8 -9.75 -0.50 -13.27
CA LEU A 8 -8.46 -0.30 -12.62
C LEU A 8 -7.51 -1.46 -12.91
N ARG A 9 -7.99 -2.68 -12.80
CA ARG A 9 -7.20 -3.88 -13.12
C ARG A 9 -6.69 -3.83 -14.55
N THR A 10 -7.54 -3.54 -15.51
CA THR A 10 -7.18 -3.45 -16.92
C THR A 10 -6.13 -2.35 -17.15
N LEU A 11 -6.34 -1.18 -16.54
CA LEU A 11 -5.40 -0.07 -16.63
C LEU A 11 -4.01 -0.45 -16.09
N ALA A 12 -3.98 -1.09 -14.92
CA ALA A 12 -2.72 -1.52 -14.31
C ALA A 12 -1.98 -2.54 -15.17
N GLU A 13 -2.70 -3.51 -15.72
CA GLU A 13 -2.12 -4.51 -16.61
C GLU A 13 -1.56 -3.91 -17.90
N GLU A 14 -2.29 -2.95 -18.49
CA GLU A 14 -1.86 -2.28 -19.71
C GLU A 14 -0.66 -1.36 -19.49
N ARG A 15 -0.63 -0.63 -18.36
CA ARG A 15 0.43 0.34 -18.09
C ARG A 15 1.68 -0.28 -17.51
N LEU A 16 1.53 -1.37 -16.76
CA LEU A 16 2.62 -2.01 -16.03
C LEU A 16 2.57 -3.52 -16.23
N PRO A 17 2.64 -4.00 -17.49
CA PRO A 17 2.45 -5.43 -17.76
C PRO A 17 3.48 -6.32 -17.07
N ASP A 18 4.72 -5.87 -16.94
CA ASP A 18 5.78 -6.66 -16.30
C ASP A 18 5.67 -6.68 -14.78
N ALA A 19 4.98 -5.71 -14.21
CA ALA A 19 4.78 -5.61 -12.76
C ALA A 19 3.48 -6.27 -12.30
N PHE A 20 2.52 -6.44 -13.21
CA PHE A 20 1.17 -6.89 -12.88
C PHE A 20 1.13 -8.37 -12.55
N ALA A 21 0.53 -8.69 -11.39
CA ALA A 21 0.28 -10.07 -10.96
C ALA A 21 -1.18 -10.20 -10.55
N PRO A 22 -1.98 -11.00 -11.28
CA PRO A 22 -3.37 -11.22 -10.89
C PRO A 22 -3.44 -12.07 -9.63
N GLU A 23 -4.41 -11.78 -8.79
CA GLU A 23 -4.72 -12.59 -7.60
C GLU A 23 -6.15 -13.08 -7.69
N GLY A 24 -6.46 -14.15 -6.99
CA GLY A 24 -7.82 -14.69 -6.94
C GLY A 24 -8.79 -13.69 -6.34
N GLY A 25 -10.06 -13.74 -6.78
CA GLY A 25 -11.06 -12.80 -6.36
C GLY A 25 -10.86 -11.43 -6.99
N ALA A 26 -11.35 -10.39 -6.32
CA ALA A 26 -11.25 -9.02 -6.80
C ALA A 26 -9.98 -8.36 -6.22
N ALA A 27 -8.81 -8.85 -6.66
CA ALA A 27 -7.51 -8.35 -6.20
C ALA A 27 -6.44 -8.51 -7.27
N PHE A 28 -5.41 -7.68 -7.18
CA PHE A 28 -4.19 -7.82 -7.98
C PHE A 28 -3.03 -7.14 -7.25
N ALA A 29 -1.81 -7.40 -7.69
CA ALA A 29 -0.63 -6.76 -7.14
C ALA A 29 0.23 -6.17 -8.24
N LEU A 30 0.97 -5.11 -7.91
CA LEU A 30 1.99 -4.52 -8.77
C LEU A 30 3.34 -4.64 -8.06
N ALA A 31 4.29 -5.30 -8.71
CA ALA A 31 5.66 -5.39 -8.20
C ALA A 31 6.42 -4.13 -8.63
N LEU A 32 6.71 -3.27 -7.67
CA LEU A 32 7.45 -2.04 -7.90
C LEU A 32 8.90 -2.20 -7.44
N ASP A 33 9.70 -1.17 -7.58
CA ASP A 33 11.10 -1.23 -7.19
C ASP A 33 11.24 -1.47 -5.68
N GLY A 34 11.57 -2.71 -5.32
CA GLY A 34 11.83 -3.09 -3.94
C GLY A 34 10.61 -3.38 -3.06
N PHE A 35 9.39 -3.30 -3.60
CA PHE A 35 8.19 -3.67 -2.85
C PHE A 35 7.03 -4.02 -3.79
N ALA A 36 5.98 -4.63 -3.22
CA ALA A 36 4.76 -4.92 -3.97
C ALA A 36 3.60 -4.12 -3.38
N LEU A 37 2.74 -3.62 -4.26
CA LEU A 37 1.54 -2.88 -3.89
C LEU A 37 0.32 -3.72 -4.25
N ARG A 38 -0.47 -4.08 -3.25
CA ARG A 38 -1.65 -4.93 -3.45
C ARG A 38 -2.92 -4.08 -3.44
N PHE A 39 -3.79 -4.36 -4.40
CA PHE A 39 -5.09 -3.70 -4.54
C PHE A 39 -6.19 -4.74 -4.37
N ALA A 40 -7.16 -4.45 -3.52
CA ALA A 40 -8.31 -5.31 -3.30
C ALA A 40 -9.59 -4.48 -3.32
N SER A 41 -10.62 -4.99 -3.99
CA SER A 41 -11.91 -4.32 -4.07
C SER A 41 -12.66 -4.40 -2.75
N VAL A 42 -13.29 -3.29 -2.34
CA VAL A 42 -14.19 -3.22 -1.19
C VAL A 42 -15.59 -2.97 -1.73
N PRO A 43 -16.54 -3.90 -1.53
CA PRO A 43 -17.90 -3.68 -2.01
C PRO A 43 -18.58 -2.54 -1.24
N GLY A 44 -19.51 -1.85 -1.90
CA GLY A 44 -20.30 -0.80 -1.26
C GLY A 44 -20.38 0.46 -2.11
N GLU A 45 -20.99 1.48 -1.51
CA GLU A 45 -21.17 2.81 -2.07
C GLU A 45 -20.56 3.84 -1.11
N PRO A 46 -19.55 4.63 -1.53
CA PRO A 46 -18.87 4.55 -2.81
C PRO A 46 -17.99 3.31 -2.96
N ALA A 47 -17.67 2.96 -4.20
CA ALA A 47 -16.77 1.85 -4.48
C ALA A 47 -15.35 2.22 -4.10
N LEU A 48 -14.70 1.38 -3.30
CA LEU A 48 -13.36 1.63 -2.76
C LEU A 48 -12.42 0.47 -3.10
N ALA A 49 -11.14 0.79 -3.09
CA ALA A 49 -10.08 -0.22 -3.05
C ALA A 49 -9.28 -0.07 -1.76
N ILE A 50 -8.88 -1.19 -1.18
CA ILE A 50 -7.84 -1.20 -0.16
C ILE A 50 -6.52 -1.35 -0.88
N VAL A 51 -5.61 -0.40 -0.65
CA VAL A 51 -4.26 -0.40 -1.22
C VAL A 51 -3.28 -0.65 -0.08
N ARG A 52 -2.43 -1.66 -0.21
CA ARG A 52 -1.54 -2.09 0.87
C ARG A 52 -0.15 -2.38 0.37
N ALA A 53 0.86 -1.87 1.09
CA ALA A 53 2.25 -2.17 0.83
C ALA A 53 2.89 -2.78 2.07
N ARG A 54 3.70 -3.82 1.89
CA ARG A 54 4.55 -4.37 2.94
C ARG A 54 5.80 -3.51 3.02
N VAL A 55 6.05 -2.92 4.17
CA VAL A 55 7.15 -1.97 4.35
C VAL A 55 8.43 -2.69 4.75
N VAL A 56 8.40 -3.38 5.89
CA VAL A 56 9.58 -4.04 6.45
C VAL A 56 9.13 -5.17 7.38
N ASP A 57 9.92 -6.24 7.43
CA ASP A 57 9.71 -7.31 8.41
C ASP A 57 10.30 -6.85 9.74
N LEU A 58 9.49 -6.86 10.81
CA LEU A 58 9.96 -6.42 12.12
C LEU A 58 11.05 -7.34 12.68
N ALA A 59 11.15 -8.58 12.20
CA ALA A 59 12.24 -9.47 12.56
C ALA A 59 13.61 -8.94 12.11
N ASP A 60 13.62 -8.05 11.10
CA ASP A 60 14.84 -7.43 10.59
C ASP A 60 15.18 -6.11 11.29
N VAL A 61 14.36 -5.68 12.26
CA VAL A 61 14.56 -4.43 12.99
C VAL A 61 14.97 -4.76 14.43
N PRO A 62 16.23 -4.51 14.84
CA PRO A 62 16.70 -4.88 16.20
C PRO A 62 15.86 -4.33 17.33
N ARG A 63 15.49 -3.03 17.28
CA ARG A 63 14.60 -2.44 18.29
C ARG A 63 13.17 -2.34 17.74
N ALA A 64 12.63 -3.50 17.33
CA ALA A 64 11.33 -3.58 16.69
C ALA A 64 10.17 -2.98 17.52
N GLY A 65 10.19 -3.18 18.83
CA GLY A 65 9.16 -2.62 19.72
C GLY A 65 9.12 -1.10 19.70
N ASP A 66 10.29 -0.46 19.76
CA ASP A 66 10.39 1.00 19.71
C ASP A 66 9.99 1.51 18.34
N PHE A 67 10.39 0.84 17.28
CA PHE A 67 10.01 1.19 15.92
C PHE A 67 8.50 1.08 15.70
N ALA A 68 7.89 -0.01 16.17
CA ALA A 68 6.44 -0.20 16.07
C ALA A 68 5.69 0.90 16.84
N LYS A 69 6.20 1.32 18.00
CA LYS A 69 5.62 2.41 18.78
C LYS A 69 5.66 3.73 17.98
N ALA A 70 6.79 4.01 17.32
CA ALA A 70 6.93 5.20 16.48
C ALA A 70 5.94 5.17 15.30
N ALA A 71 5.73 4.00 14.70
CA ALA A 71 4.78 3.82 13.62
C ALA A 71 3.34 4.08 14.08
N LEU A 72 2.96 3.56 15.25
CA LEU A 72 1.64 3.82 15.83
C LEU A 72 1.43 5.31 16.14
N ALA A 73 2.46 5.97 16.68
CA ALA A 73 2.40 7.40 16.95
C ALA A 73 2.22 8.22 15.68
N ALA A 74 2.83 7.80 14.58
CA ALA A 74 2.71 8.49 13.30
C ALA A 74 1.28 8.46 12.75
N ASN A 75 0.48 7.47 13.11
CA ASN A 75 -0.93 7.39 12.70
C ASN A 75 -1.80 8.49 13.33
N PHE A 76 -1.34 9.11 14.42
CA PHE A 76 -2.18 10.01 15.21
C PHE A 76 -2.72 11.19 14.39
N PHE A 77 -1.86 11.80 13.56
CA PHE A 77 -2.29 12.87 12.65
C PHE A 77 -2.06 12.53 11.17
N TRP A 78 -1.64 11.31 10.90
CA TRP A 78 -1.26 10.87 9.54
C TRP A 78 -0.17 11.72 8.86
N GLY A 79 0.42 12.67 9.57
CA GLY A 79 1.48 13.53 9.03
C GLY A 79 2.72 12.77 8.62
N GLY A 80 3.07 11.72 9.38
CA GLY A 80 4.22 10.87 9.08
C GLY A 80 3.91 9.70 8.13
N THR A 81 2.66 9.54 7.70
CA THR A 81 2.20 8.39 6.92
C THR A 81 1.59 8.79 5.57
N ARG A 82 1.55 10.08 5.25
CA ARG A 82 0.94 10.62 4.01
C ARG A 82 -0.51 10.16 3.81
N GLY A 83 -1.24 9.98 4.91
CA GLY A 83 -2.63 9.56 4.88
C GLY A 83 -2.87 8.07 4.99
N ALA A 84 -1.84 7.24 4.91
CA ALA A 84 -1.97 5.80 5.11
C ALA A 84 -2.01 5.46 6.60
N THR A 85 -2.48 4.26 6.91
CA THR A 85 -2.44 3.70 8.26
C THR A 85 -1.34 2.66 8.33
N LEU A 86 -0.45 2.79 9.32
CA LEU A 86 0.59 1.81 9.58
C LEU A 86 0.07 0.76 10.56
N SER A 87 0.31 -0.49 10.27
CA SER A 87 -0.14 -1.61 11.11
C SER A 87 0.82 -2.78 11.01
N VAL A 88 0.73 -3.69 11.98
CA VAL A 88 1.54 -4.92 11.97
C VAL A 88 0.63 -6.07 11.58
N GLY A 89 1.02 -6.78 10.52
CA GLY A 89 0.28 -7.94 10.06
C GLY A 89 0.55 -9.18 10.90
N ALA A 90 -0.26 -10.21 10.71
CA ALA A 90 -0.09 -11.50 11.40
C ALA A 90 1.25 -12.17 11.09
N ASP A 91 1.87 -11.81 9.96
CA ASP A 91 3.19 -12.29 9.55
C ASP A 91 4.35 -11.55 10.24
N GLY A 92 4.07 -10.56 11.09
CA GLY A 92 5.09 -9.78 11.79
C GLY A 92 5.71 -8.65 10.98
N ALA A 93 5.14 -8.32 9.82
CA ALA A 93 5.63 -7.21 9.01
C ALA A 93 4.84 -5.93 9.26
N LEU A 94 5.51 -4.79 9.06
CA LEU A 94 4.84 -3.49 9.06
C LEU A 94 4.24 -3.25 7.67
N TYR A 95 2.97 -2.86 7.65
CA TYR A 95 2.22 -2.54 6.43
C TYR A 95 1.74 -1.10 6.43
N ALA A 96 1.69 -0.49 5.26
CA ALA A 96 0.98 0.76 5.04
C ALA A 96 -0.28 0.45 4.23
N THR A 97 -1.43 0.89 4.70
CA THR A 97 -2.73 0.57 4.12
C THR A 97 -3.57 1.83 4.01
N GLU A 98 -4.29 1.97 2.90
CA GLU A 98 -5.20 3.09 2.69
C GLU A 98 -6.39 2.62 1.87
N ARG A 99 -7.58 3.16 2.20
CA ARG A 99 -8.76 3.01 1.35
C ARG A 99 -8.79 4.17 0.38
N ARG A 100 -8.93 3.87 -0.89
CA ARG A 100 -9.05 4.93 -1.92
C ARG A 100 -10.28 4.72 -2.76
N PRO A 101 -11.03 5.80 -3.05
CA PRO A 101 -12.14 5.71 -4.00
C PRO A 101 -11.65 5.22 -5.36
N LEU A 102 -12.39 4.29 -5.96
CA LEU A 102 -12.00 3.73 -7.24
C LEU A 102 -11.99 4.77 -8.36
N ASP A 103 -12.85 5.77 -8.29
CA ASP A 103 -12.88 6.85 -9.28
C ASP A 103 -11.60 7.69 -9.28
N GLU A 104 -10.89 7.75 -8.16
CA GLU A 104 -9.58 8.42 -8.08
C GLU A 104 -8.44 7.59 -8.64
N LEU A 105 -8.61 6.28 -8.74
CA LEU A 105 -7.57 5.35 -9.20
C LEU A 105 -7.75 4.93 -10.66
N ALA A 106 -8.93 5.11 -11.23
CA ALA A 106 -9.29 4.50 -12.50
C ALA A 106 -8.77 5.23 -13.73
N ASP A 107 -7.90 6.22 -13.58
CA ASP A 107 -7.20 6.85 -14.70
C ASP A 107 -5.69 6.79 -14.48
N ALA A 108 -4.94 7.04 -15.55
CA ALA A 108 -3.48 6.91 -15.52
C ALA A 108 -2.83 7.85 -14.50
N ASP A 109 -3.32 9.08 -14.35
CA ASP A 109 -2.76 10.05 -13.41
C ASP A 109 -3.06 9.66 -11.97
N GLY A 110 -4.28 9.20 -11.69
CA GLY A 110 -4.67 8.75 -10.35
C GLY A 110 -3.87 7.53 -9.91
N LEU A 111 -3.70 6.55 -10.79
CA LEU A 111 -2.89 5.38 -10.51
C LEU A 111 -1.43 5.79 -10.26
N ALA A 112 -0.86 6.64 -11.10
CA ALA A 112 0.51 7.10 -10.94
C ALA A 112 0.73 7.81 -9.60
N ARG A 113 -0.20 8.68 -9.19
CA ARG A 113 -0.13 9.36 -7.88
C ARG A 113 -0.15 8.35 -6.73
N CYS A 114 -1.00 7.33 -6.82
CA CYS A 114 -1.07 6.28 -5.81
C CYS A 114 0.27 5.55 -5.69
N LEU A 115 0.86 5.18 -6.81
CA LEU A 115 2.17 4.51 -6.83
C LEU A 115 3.25 5.38 -6.22
N ASP A 116 3.28 6.66 -6.56
CA ASP A 116 4.25 7.62 -6.02
C ASP A 116 4.09 7.80 -4.52
N ASP A 117 2.85 7.93 -4.03
CA ASP A 117 2.57 8.08 -2.61
C ASP A 117 3.07 6.88 -1.82
N PHE A 118 2.76 5.67 -2.27
CA PHE A 118 3.20 4.46 -1.58
C PHE A 118 4.70 4.22 -1.69
N SER A 119 5.31 4.57 -2.83
CA SER A 119 6.77 4.52 -2.96
C SER A 119 7.44 5.42 -1.93
N GLY A 120 6.90 6.62 -1.71
CA GLY A 120 7.40 7.55 -0.71
C GLY A 120 7.22 7.05 0.71
N ILE A 121 6.05 6.48 1.03
CA ILE A 121 5.77 5.91 2.36
C ILE A 121 6.72 4.76 2.66
N VAL A 122 6.88 3.83 1.72
CA VAL A 122 7.73 2.66 1.90
C VAL A 122 9.19 3.08 2.09
N ALA A 123 9.70 3.96 1.23
CA ALA A 123 11.08 4.44 1.32
C ALA A 123 11.33 5.15 2.64
N ASP A 124 10.41 6.03 3.06
CA ASP A 124 10.51 6.81 4.29
C ASP A 124 10.57 5.91 5.53
N TRP A 125 9.67 4.93 5.63
CA TRP A 125 9.63 4.06 6.80
C TRP A 125 10.72 3.00 6.81
N ARG A 126 11.22 2.57 5.65
CA ARG A 126 12.42 1.72 5.58
C ARG A 126 13.65 2.48 6.06
N GLU A 127 13.78 3.74 5.66
CA GLU A 127 14.87 4.59 6.14
C GLU A 127 14.80 4.80 7.65
N ARG A 128 13.58 5.05 8.17
CA ARG A 128 13.40 5.20 9.61
C ARG A 128 13.72 3.92 10.38
N SER A 129 13.43 2.74 9.82
CA SER A 129 13.72 1.47 10.49
C SER A 129 15.21 1.32 10.77
N ALA A 130 16.08 1.87 9.93
CA ALA A 130 17.52 1.82 10.11
C ALA A 130 18.00 2.59 11.35
N LEU A 131 17.19 3.51 11.89
CA LEU A 131 17.50 4.27 13.09
C LEU A 131 17.29 3.44 14.37
N TYR A 132 16.69 2.27 14.26
CA TYR A 132 16.33 1.41 15.40
C TYR A 132 17.23 0.16 15.51
N GLU A 133 18.48 0.35 15.25
CA GLU A 133 19.50 -0.71 15.40
C GLU A 133 19.92 -0.96 16.84
#